data_d93ffc3d6b75076d1905531541d8a8e0
#
_entry.id   d93ffc3d6b75076d1905531541d8a8e0
#
_cell.length_a   1.000
_cell.length_b   1.000
_cell.length_c   1.000
_cell.angle_alpha   90.00
_cell.angle_beta   90.00
_cell.angle_gamma   90.00
#
_symmetry.space_group_name_H-M   'P 1'
#
loop_
_entity.id
_entity.type
_entity.pdbx_description
1 polymer ?
#
loop_
_entity_poly.entity_id
_entity_poly.type
_entity_poly.pdbx_seq_one_letter_code
_entity_poly.pdbx_strand_id
1 'polypeptide(L)'
;VFWVMRLGNGKAIARARRPAPNPMAYLGRFFAQPRLISGWTFAVMRSTGWYVFVVFLPIWAVKAGLGDKIGGLSMSLASALMFTTPLMLRWMQARSVRRAVRAGFLGAAVTFALATLLADAPWLALASLMAGALFLLLLDICGGLPFLMAVKPSERTEMAAVYSSYRDVSGIVSPALAWLVLLAAPLSGVFAAAGLLFGGCWVLAGRLHPRLGVARVTARGAVVVKE
;
A
#
# COMPACT_ATOMS: atom_id res chain seq x y z
N VAL A 1 -9.23 7.13 29.94
CA VAL A 1 -8.84 6.12 30.95
C VAL A 1 -10.08 5.59 31.67
N PHE A 2 -11.01 6.43 32.10
CA PHE A 2 -12.20 6.02 32.88
C PHE A 2 -13.17 5.08 32.15
N TRP A 3 -13.30 5.22 30.80
CA TRP A 3 -14.14 4.34 29.96
C TRP A 3 -13.52 2.96 29.71
N VAL A 4 -12.20 2.87 29.64
CA VAL A 4 -11.49 1.61 29.40
C VAL A 4 -11.57 0.68 30.61
N MET A 5 -11.62 1.23 31.83
CA MET A 5 -11.77 0.42 33.07
C MET A 5 -13.16 -0.22 33.22
N ARG A 6 -14.21 0.30 32.58
CA ARG A 6 -15.55 -0.32 32.60
C ARG A 6 -15.71 -1.50 31.62
N LEU A 7 -14.79 -1.66 30.62
CA LEU A 7 -14.78 -2.78 29.69
C LEU A 7 -14.05 -4.02 30.24
N GLY A 8 -13.50 -3.95 31.43
CA GLY A 8 -12.52 -4.89 31.96
C GLY A 8 -13.00 -6.21 32.55
N ASN A 9 -14.28 -6.60 32.44
CA ASN A 9 -14.74 -7.89 32.99
C ASN A 9 -15.36 -8.84 31.99
N GLY A 10 -14.88 -8.79 30.72
CA GLY A 10 -15.13 -9.88 29.80
C GLY A 10 -14.41 -11.14 30.30
N LYS A 11 -15.15 -12.25 30.50
CA LYS A 11 -14.55 -13.57 30.81
C LYS A 11 -13.41 -13.81 29.81
N ALA A 12 -12.19 -14.00 30.33
CA ALA A 12 -11.04 -14.35 29.49
C ALA A 12 -11.42 -15.57 28.67
N ILE A 13 -11.50 -15.39 27.34
CA ILE A 13 -11.75 -16.49 26.42
C ILE A 13 -10.57 -17.44 26.62
N ALA A 14 -10.84 -18.63 27.19
CA ALA A 14 -9.83 -19.66 27.39
C ALA A 14 -9.20 -19.96 26.00
N ARG A 15 -7.98 -19.47 25.80
CA ARG A 15 -7.22 -19.81 24.60
C ARG A 15 -7.00 -21.31 24.62
N ALA A 16 -7.63 -22.03 23.70
CA ALA A 16 -7.26 -23.42 23.43
C ALA A 16 -5.72 -23.45 23.25
N ARG A 17 -5.02 -24.15 24.15
CA ARG A 17 -3.57 -24.39 24.05
C ARG A 17 -3.31 -25.21 22.77
N ARG A 18 -3.24 -24.55 21.64
CA ARG A 18 -2.63 -25.15 20.45
C ARG A 18 -1.11 -25.11 20.65
N PRO A 19 -0.39 -26.20 20.37
CA PRO A 19 1.08 -26.17 20.38
C PRO A 19 1.54 -25.01 19.50
N ALA A 20 2.56 -24.27 19.96
CA ALA A 20 3.09 -23.13 19.23
C ALA A 20 3.49 -23.59 17.83
N PRO A 21 2.85 -23.09 16.77
CA PRO A 21 3.11 -23.56 15.43
C PRO A 21 4.54 -23.16 15.04
N ASN A 22 5.27 -24.05 14.36
CA ASN A 22 6.59 -23.76 13.85
C ASN A 22 6.54 -22.56 12.87
N PRO A 23 7.15 -21.41 13.19
CA PRO A 23 7.08 -20.21 12.32
C PRO A 23 7.61 -20.47 10.91
N MET A 24 8.62 -21.34 10.78
CA MET A 24 9.23 -21.68 9.49
C MET A 24 8.28 -22.47 8.58
N ALA A 25 7.38 -23.28 9.15
CA ALA A 25 6.37 -23.99 8.36
C ALA A 25 5.36 -23.03 7.73
N TYR A 26 5.04 -21.90 8.40
CA TYR A 26 4.15 -20.88 7.83
C TYR A 26 4.84 -20.05 6.76
N LEU A 27 6.13 -19.75 6.90
CA LEU A 27 6.93 -19.10 5.86
C LEU A 27 6.89 -19.93 4.57
N GLY A 28 7.22 -21.23 4.66
CA GLY A 28 7.18 -22.11 3.50
C GLY A 28 5.80 -22.16 2.83
N ARG A 29 4.72 -22.28 3.61
CA ARG A 29 3.34 -22.26 3.09
C ARG A 29 2.96 -20.93 2.48
N PHE A 30 3.40 -19.81 3.04
CA PHE A 30 3.14 -18.48 2.53
C PHE A 30 3.77 -18.33 1.15
N PHE A 31 5.04 -18.61 1.02
CA PHE A 31 5.79 -18.50 -0.24
C PHE A 31 5.46 -19.60 -1.27
N ALA A 32 4.79 -20.67 -0.88
CA ALA A 32 4.25 -21.67 -1.82
C ALA A 32 2.95 -21.19 -2.51
N GLN A 33 2.30 -20.10 -2.04
CA GLN A 33 1.02 -19.64 -2.56
C GLN A 33 1.17 -18.36 -3.40
N PRO A 34 1.11 -18.40 -4.74
CA PRO A 34 1.31 -17.23 -5.61
C PRO A 34 0.36 -16.05 -5.31
N ARG A 35 -0.85 -16.35 -4.80
CA ARG A 35 -1.82 -15.32 -4.41
C ARG A 35 -1.39 -14.53 -3.18
N LEU A 36 -0.73 -15.18 -2.22
CA LEU A 36 -0.22 -14.53 -1.01
C LEU A 36 1.01 -13.70 -1.35
N ILE A 37 1.91 -14.24 -2.17
CA ILE A 37 3.10 -13.52 -2.65
C ILE A 37 2.67 -12.25 -3.40
N SER A 38 1.71 -12.33 -4.32
CA SER A 38 1.28 -11.13 -5.05
C SER A 38 0.67 -10.08 -4.14
N GLY A 39 -0.15 -10.46 -3.15
CA GLY A 39 -0.67 -9.55 -2.14
C GLY A 39 0.43 -8.91 -1.29
N TRP A 40 1.43 -9.68 -0.90
CA TRP A 40 2.60 -9.21 -0.16
C TRP A 40 3.46 -8.26 -1.01
N THR A 41 3.73 -8.60 -2.28
CA THR A 41 4.46 -7.73 -3.21
C THR A 41 3.77 -6.39 -3.37
N PHE A 42 2.45 -6.35 -3.50
CA PHE A 42 1.69 -5.09 -3.55
C PHE A 42 1.89 -4.26 -2.28
N ALA A 43 1.90 -4.90 -1.11
CA ALA A 43 2.15 -4.22 0.16
C ALA A 43 3.58 -3.68 0.25
N VAL A 44 4.59 -4.45 -0.17
CA VAL A 44 6.00 -4.00 -0.22
C VAL A 44 6.13 -2.79 -1.14
N MET A 45 5.62 -2.87 -2.38
CA MET A 45 5.77 -1.78 -3.36
C MET A 45 5.01 -0.52 -2.96
N ARG A 46 3.80 -0.65 -2.41
CA ARG A 46 3.07 0.46 -1.82
C ARG A 46 3.86 1.12 -0.69
N SER A 47 4.39 0.33 0.23
CA SER A 47 5.17 0.83 1.36
C SER A 47 6.48 1.48 0.89
N THR A 48 7.16 0.89 -0.09
CA THR A 48 8.33 1.51 -0.76
C THR A 48 7.97 2.86 -1.36
N GLY A 49 6.80 2.98 -2.01
CA GLY A 49 6.31 4.26 -2.54
C GLY A 49 6.14 5.32 -1.46
N TRP A 50 5.55 4.96 -0.31
CA TRP A 50 5.45 5.87 0.83
C TRP A 50 6.82 6.27 1.38
N TYR A 51 7.77 5.35 1.51
CA TYR A 51 9.14 5.68 1.92
C TYR A 51 9.80 6.65 0.94
N VAL A 52 9.68 6.38 -0.36
CA VAL A 52 10.22 7.29 -1.39
C VAL A 52 9.57 8.66 -1.29
N PHE A 53 8.26 8.73 -1.14
CA PHE A 53 7.53 9.99 -1.01
C PHE A 53 7.94 10.75 0.26
N VAL A 54 7.91 10.11 1.42
CA VAL A 54 8.15 10.77 2.72
C VAL A 54 9.60 11.22 2.87
N VAL A 55 10.56 10.42 2.41
CA VAL A 55 11.99 10.71 2.60
C VAL A 55 12.53 11.59 1.47
N PHE A 56 12.24 11.26 0.23
CA PHE A 56 12.93 11.90 -0.91
C PHE A 56 12.22 13.15 -1.43
N LEU A 57 10.90 13.32 -1.21
CA LEU A 57 10.21 14.54 -1.62
C LEU A 57 10.73 15.78 -0.88
N PRO A 58 10.89 15.81 0.46
CA PRO A 58 11.44 16.98 1.15
C PRO A 58 12.87 17.31 0.69
N ILE A 59 13.71 16.29 0.54
CA ILE A 59 15.10 16.46 0.09
C ILE A 59 15.13 17.03 -1.34
N TRP A 60 14.27 16.50 -2.21
CA TRP A 60 14.15 16.97 -3.58
C TRP A 60 13.63 18.42 -3.63
N ALA A 61 12.61 18.76 -2.84
CA ALA A 61 12.05 20.11 -2.79
C ALA A 61 13.11 21.17 -2.43
N VAL A 62 13.96 20.87 -1.46
CA VAL A 62 15.09 21.75 -1.09
C VAL A 62 16.08 21.88 -2.26
N LYS A 63 16.48 20.77 -2.88
CA LYS A 63 17.41 20.77 -4.02
C LYS A 63 16.84 21.47 -5.26
N ALA A 64 15.53 21.40 -5.46
CA ALA A 64 14.82 22.06 -6.54
C ALA A 64 14.56 23.56 -6.28
N GLY A 65 15.04 24.11 -5.17
CA GLY A 65 14.91 25.54 -4.83
C GLY A 65 13.56 25.96 -4.28
N LEU A 66 12.68 25.02 -3.92
CA LEU A 66 11.36 25.31 -3.33
C LEU A 66 11.45 25.73 -1.85
N GLY A 67 12.60 25.41 -1.20
CA GLY A 67 12.84 25.68 0.21
C GLY A 67 12.40 24.56 1.15
N ASP A 68 12.90 24.61 2.37
CA ASP A 68 12.73 23.60 3.42
C ASP A 68 11.28 23.48 3.93
N LYS A 69 10.56 24.61 4.00
CA LYS A 69 9.16 24.68 4.47
C LYS A 69 8.20 23.89 3.58
N ILE A 70 8.48 23.82 2.28
CA ILE A 70 7.61 23.11 1.32
C ILE A 70 7.59 21.61 1.59
N GLY A 71 8.71 21.01 2.01
CA GLY A 71 8.74 19.61 2.42
C GLY A 71 7.77 19.31 3.56
N GLY A 72 7.81 20.10 4.64
CA GLY A 72 6.88 19.96 5.77
C GLY A 72 5.43 20.22 5.41
N LEU A 73 5.17 21.28 4.61
CA LEU A 73 3.82 21.59 4.13
C LEU A 73 3.25 20.43 3.27
N SER A 74 4.06 19.85 2.40
CA SER A 74 3.66 18.71 1.56
C SER A 74 3.30 17.49 2.40
N MET A 75 4.05 17.20 3.47
CA MET A 75 3.73 16.12 4.40
C MET A 75 2.42 16.38 5.15
N SER A 76 2.20 17.60 5.60
CA SER A 76 0.95 18.00 6.26
C SER A 76 -0.24 17.86 5.30
N LEU A 77 -0.08 18.30 4.06
CA LEU A 77 -1.12 18.16 3.03
C LEU A 77 -1.37 16.69 2.70
N ALA A 78 -0.32 15.88 2.54
CA ALA A 78 -0.47 14.44 2.31
C ALA A 78 -1.23 13.75 3.46
N SER A 79 -0.98 14.16 4.71
CA SER A 79 -1.74 13.69 5.87
C SER A 79 -3.20 14.15 5.82
N ALA A 80 -3.46 15.38 5.39
CA ALA A 80 -4.82 15.89 5.21
C ALA A 80 -5.60 15.13 4.12
N LEU A 81 -4.92 14.60 3.10
CA LEU A 81 -5.57 13.74 2.08
C LEU A 81 -6.21 12.49 2.68
N MET A 82 -5.83 12.04 3.88
CA MET A 82 -6.48 10.93 4.57
C MET A 82 -7.96 11.17 4.84
N PHE A 83 -8.41 12.43 4.92
CA PHE A 83 -9.84 12.75 5.01
C PHE A 83 -10.63 12.33 3.75
N THR A 84 -9.98 12.07 2.63
CA THR A 84 -10.61 11.56 1.40
C THR A 84 -10.88 10.04 1.46
N THR A 85 -10.36 9.33 2.46
CA THR A 85 -10.51 7.87 2.63
C THR A 85 -11.96 7.37 2.49
N PRO A 86 -12.99 7.99 3.10
CA PRO A 86 -14.37 7.52 2.95
C PRO A 86 -14.87 7.58 1.51
N LEU A 87 -14.44 8.59 0.75
CA LEU A 87 -14.80 8.74 -0.66
C LEU A 87 -14.14 7.65 -1.52
N MET A 88 -12.84 7.41 -1.29
CA MET A 88 -12.09 6.35 -1.97
C MET A 88 -12.66 4.96 -1.67
N LEU A 89 -13.06 4.71 -0.41
CA LEU A 89 -13.69 3.47 0.00
C LEU A 89 -15.03 3.24 -0.73
N ARG A 90 -15.89 4.27 -0.80
CA ARG A 90 -17.14 4.22 -1.57
C ARG A 90 -16.88 3.93 -3.04
N TRP A 91 -15.91 4.60 -3.63
CA TRP A 91 -15.54 4.38 -5.03
C TRP A 91 -15.05 2.94 -5.28
N MET A 92 -14.24 2.40 -4.38
CA MET A 92 -13.75 1.03 -4.45
C MET A 92 -14.90 0.01 -4.32
N GLN A 93 -15.81 0.21 -3.36
CA GLN A 93 -16.97 -0.66 -3.14
C GLN A 93 -17.94 -0.69 -4.34
N ALA A 94 -18.12 0.46 -5.01
CA ALA A 94 -18.96 0.57 -6.20
C ALA A 94 -18.37 -0.14 -7.44
N ARG A 95 -17.07 -0.48 -7.40
CA ARG A 95 -16.40 -1.08 -8.57
C ARG A 95 -15.89 -2.48 -8.27
N SER A 96 -14.61 -2.64 -8.00
CA SER A 96 -14.00 -3.91 -7.56
C SER A 96 -12.62 -3.66 -7.02
N VAL A 97 -12.17 -4.51 -6.09
CA VAL A 97 -10.82 -4.44 -5.52
C VAL A 97 -9.74 -4.49 -6.62
N ARG A 98 -9.91 -5.36 -7.63
CA ARG A 98 -8.97 -5.43 -8.75
C ARG A 98 -8.83 -4.10 -9.49
N ARG A 99 -9.96 -3.41 -9.78
CA ARG A 99 -9.93 -2.11 -10.46
C ARG A 99 -9.28 -1.04 -9.60
N ALA A 100 -9.57 -1.04 -8.29
CA ALA A 100 -8.98 -0.09 -7.35
C ALA A 100 -7.46 -0.27 -7.24
N VAL A 101 -6.97 -1.51 -7.07
CA VAL A 101 -5.53 -1.82 -7.02
C VAL A 101 -4.84 -1.42 -8.33
N ARG A 102 -5.44 -1.75 -9.48
CA ARG A 102 -4.88 -1.35 -10.79
C ARG A 102 -4.85 0.16 -10.98
N ALA A 103 -5.95 0.86 -10.64
CA ALA A 103 -6.00 2.32 -10.74
C ALA A 103 -4.96 2.97 -9.82
N GLY A 104 -4.81 2.47 -8.59
CA GLY A 104 -3.80 2.96 -7.65
C GLY A 104 -2.37 2.81 -8.19
N PHE A 105 -2.00 1.63 -8.66
CA PHE A 105 -0.65 1.41 -9.21
C PHE A 105 -0.41 2.16 -10.53
N LEU A 106 -1.39 2.22 -11.43
CA LEU A 106 -1.24 2.98 -12.68
C LEU A 106 -1.11 4.48 -12.39
N GLY A 107 -2.00 5.02 -11.53
CA GLY A 107 -1.95 6.42 -11.16
C GLY A 107 -0.65 6.80 -10.48
N ALA A 108 -0.17 5.98 -9.53
CA ALA A 108 1.12 6.18 -8.90
C ALA A 108 2.28 6.09 -9.92
N ALA A 109 2.26 5.12 -10.83
CA ALA A 109 3.28 4.99 -11.87
C ALA A 109 3.36 6.24 -12.76
N VAL A 110 2.21 6.70 -13.23
CA VAL A 110 2.12 7.89 -14.12
C VAL A 110 2.57 9.15 -13.38
N THR A 111 2.07 9.38 -12.18
CA THR A 111 2.39 10.62 -11.43
C THR A 111 3.85 10.66 -10.97
N PHE A 112 4.44 9.55 -10.56
CA PHE A 112 5.86 9.51 -10.20
C PHE A 112 6.76 9.66 -11.43
N ALA A 113 6.39 9.06 -12.58
CA ALA A 113 7.09 9.27 -13.85
C ALA A 113 7.00 10.72 -14.32
N LEU A 114 5.79 11.33 -14.27
CA LEU A 114 5.60 12.74 -14.61
C LEU A 114 6.41 13.67 -13.72
N ALA A 115 6.49 13.39 -12.43
CA ALA A 115 7.32 14.19 -11.52
C ALA A 115 8.80 14.18 -11.92
N THR A 116 9.30 13.08 -12.47
CA THR A 116 10.66 13.00 -12.99
C THR A 116 10.81 13.79 -14.29
N LEU A 117 9.84 13.69 -15.21
CA LEU A 117 9.87 14.41 -16.49
C LEU A 117 9.71 15.92 -16.31
N LEU A 118 9.03 16.33 -15.25
CA LEU A 118 8.77 17.73 -14.89
C LEU A 118 9.80 18.27 -13.88
N ALA A 119 10.96 17.62 -13.72
CA ALA A 119 11.96 18.01 -12.72
C ALA A 119 12.45 19.45 -12.89
N ASP A 120 12.47 19.97 -14.12
CA ASP A 120 12.84 21.36 -14.43
C ASP A 120 11.73 22.39 -14.11
N ALA A 121 10.51 21.92 -13.82
CA ALA A 121 9.39 22.74 -13.37
C ALA A 121 8.94 22.31 -11.96
N PRO A 122 9.64 22.77 -10.89
CA PRO A 122 9.52 22.20 -9.54
C PRO A 122 8.09 22.17 -8.98
N TRP A 123 7.31 23.20 -9.24
CA TRP A 123 5.93 23.27 -8.77
C TRP A 123 5.01 22.23 -9.46
N LEU A 124 5.23 21.98 -10.76
CA LEU A 124 4.47 20.95 -11.48
C LEU A 124 4.88 19.54 -11.05
N ALA A 125 6.18 19.32 -10.83
CA ALA A 125 6.68 18.06 -10.31
C ALA A 125 6.13 17.80 -8.89
N LEU A 126 6.11 18.82 -8.03
CA LEU A 126 5.50 18.74 -6.69
C LEU A 126 4.01 18.39 -6.77
N ALA A 127 3.25 19.09 -7.62
CA ALA A 127 1.83 18.81 -7.82
C ALA A 127 1.60 17.35 -8.31
N SER A 128 2.46 16.86 -9.19
CA SER A 128 2.42 15.47 -9.66
C SER A 128 2.69 14.47 -8.53
N LEU A 129 3.69 14.73 -7.66
CA LEU A 129 3.95 13.89 -6.49
C LEU A 129 2.80 13.92 -5.49
N MET A 130 2.17 15.07 -5.28
CA MET A 130 0.98 15.19 -4.42
C MET A 130 -0.21 14.42 -4.99
N ALA A 131 -0.41 14.44 -6.31
CA ALA A 131 -1.38 13.56 -6.97
C ALA A 131 -1.00 12.07 -6.78
N GLY A 132 0.29 11.75 -6.81
CA GLY A 132 0.82 10.41 -6.50
C GLY A 132 0.45 9.95 -5.09
N ALA A 133 0.49 10.85 -4.09
CA ALA A 133 0.09 10.54 -2.72
C ALA A 133 -1.38 10.08 -2.62
N LEU A 134 -2.29 10.64 -3.44
CA LEU A 134 -3.68 10.16 -3.50
C LEU A 134 -3.78 8.71 -3.98
N PHE A 135 -2.96 8.32 -4.96
CA PHE A 135 -2.95 6.94 -5.45
C PHE A 135 -2.27 5.99 -4.46
N LEU A 136 -1.24 6.44 -3.73
CA LEU A 136 -0.66 5.67 -2.63
C LEU A 136 -1.68 5.48 -1.50
N LEU A 137 -2.46 6.50 -1.15
CA LEU A 137 -3.53 6.40 -0.18
C LEU A 137 -4.63 5.42 -0.65
N LEU A 138 -5.01 5.45 -1.93
CA LEU A 138 -5.93 4.46 -2.48
C LEU A 138 -5.38 3.04 -2.33
N LEU A 139 -4.08 2.83 -2.54
CA LEU A 139 -3.42 1.55 -2.34
C LEU A 139 -3.38 1.14 -0.86
N ASP A 140 -3.31 2.09 0.09
CA ASP A 140 -3.42 1.79 1.52
C ASP A 140 -4.79 1.20 1.87
N ILE A 141 -5.84 1.68 1.24
CA ILE A 141 -7.21 1.19 1.46
C ILE A 141 -7.42 -0.19 0.83
N CYS A 142 -6.94 -0.40 -0.40
CA CYS A 142 -7.27 -1.61 -1.17
C CYS A 142 -6.13 -2.64 -1.25
N GLY A 143 -4.87 -2.25 -1.00
CA GLY A 143 -3.71 -3.11 -1.25
C GLY A 143 -3.58 -4.33 -0.34
N GLY A 144 -4.14 -4.29 0.87
CA GLY A 144 -4.19 -5.43 1.79
C GLY A 144 -5.33 -6.42 1.51
N LEU A 145 -6.35 -6.01 0.77
CA LEU A 145 -7.53 -6.84 0.52
C LEU A 145 -7.23 -8.13 -0.28
N PRO A 146 -6.36 -8.13 -1.31
CA PRO A 146 -6.00 -9.36 -2.01
C PRO A 146 -5.41 -10.43 -1.08
N PHE A 147 -4.60 -10.02 -0.10
CA PHE A 147 -4.08 -10.91 0.93
C PHE A 147 -5.19 -11.45 1.83
N LEU A 148 -6.00 -10.56 2.43
CA LEU A 148 -7.08 -10.95 3.35
C LEU A 148 -8.10 -11.89 2.71
N MET A 149 -8.36 -11.72 1.41
CA MET A 149 -9.29 -12.56 0.65
C MET A 149 -8.68 -13.90 0.21
N ALA A 150 -7.36 -14.01 0.20
CA ALA A 150 -6.66 -15.24 -0.18
C ALA A 150 -6.42 -16.17 1.02
N VAL A 151 -6.36 -15.64 2.25
CA VAL A 151 -6.06 -16.40 3.46
C VAL A 151 -7.32 -17.01 4.06
N LYS A 152 -7.23 -18.29 4.45
CA LYS A 152 -8.30 -18.97 5.20
C LYS A 152 -8.49 -18.32 6.58
N PRO A 153 -9.73 -18.14 7.06
CA PRO A 153 -10.00 -17.51 8.36
C PRO A 153 -9.23 -18.13 9.54
N SER A 154 -9.05 -19.45 9.52
CA SER A 154 -8.35 -20.21 10.56
C SER A 154 -6.83 -19.96 10.62
N GLU A 155 -6.23 -19.46 9.55
CA GLU A 155 -4.77 -19.25 9.41
C GLU A 155 -4.42 -17.75 9.35
N ARG A 156 -5.41 -16.86 9.50
CA ARG A 156 -5.21 -15.41 9.32
C ARG A 156 -4.18 -14.83 10.26
N THR A 157 -4.16 -15.25 11.52
CA THR A 157 -3.24 -14.69 12.53
C THR A 157 -1.79 -15.01 12.18
N GLU A 158 -1.51 -16.25 11.85
CA GLU A 158 -0.16 -16.72 11.53
C GLU A 158 0.31 -16.15 10.19
N MET A 159 -0.53 -16.18 9.18
CA MET A 159 -0.24 -15.62 7.86
C MET A 159 -0.11 -14.10 7.89
N ALA A 160 -0.85 -13.40 8.76
CA ALA A 160 -0.71 -11.96 8.96
C ALA A 160 0.64 -11.59 9.57
N ALA A 161 1.19 -12.41 10.46
CA ALA A 161 2.54 -12.20 11.00
C ALA A 161 3.60 -12.25 9.89
N VAL A 162 3.52 -13.23 8.97
CA VAL A 162 4.42 -13.29 7.81
C VAL A 162 4.16 -12.11 6.86
N TYR A 163 2.89 -11.79 6.61
CA TYR A 163 2.54 -10.67 5.74
C TYR A 163 3.10 -9.34 6.25
N SER A 164 3.09 -9.10 7.58
CA SER A 164 3.55 -7.83 8.17
C SER A 164 5.04 -7.54 7.91
N SER A 165 5.84 -8.55 7.53
CA SER A 165 7.24 -8.37 7.12
C SER A 165 7.42 -7.45 5.90
N TYR A 166 6.33 -7.14 5.16
CA TYR A 166 6.40 -6.17 4.06
C TYR A 166 6.96 -4.81 4.52
N ARG A 167 6.72 -4.43 5.78
CA ARG A 167 7.22 -3.15 6.34
C ARG A 167 8.74 -3.16 6.44
N ASP A 168 9.28 -4.24 7.00
CA ASP A 168 10.73 -4.38 7.22
C ASP A 168 11.44 -4.50 5.87
N VAL A 169 10.89 -5.31 4.96
CA VAL A 169 11.43 -5.46 3.60
C VAL A 169 11.37 -4.13 2.83
N SER A 170 10.28 -3.39 2.90
CA SER A 170 10.21 -2.08 2.24
C SER A 170 11.18 -1.07 2.87
N GLY A 171 11.42 -1.15 4.19
CA GLY A 171 12.40 -0.33 4.88
C GLY A 171 13.85 -0.60 4.43
N ILE A 172 14.15 -1.82 3.97
CA ILE A 172 15.44 -2.19 3.39
C ILE A 172 15.50 -1.85 1.89
N VAL A 173 14.46 -2.23 1.15
CA VAL A 173 14.39 -2.06 -0.32
C VAL A 173 14.40 -0.58 -0.72
N SER A 174 13.70 0.29 0.03
CA SER A 174 13.59 1.71 -0.35
C SER A 174 14.93 2.45 -0.35
N PRO A 175 15.73 2.43 0.73
CA PRO A 175 17.03 3.08 0.73
C PRO A 175 18.02 2.38 -0.21
N ALA A 176 17.98 1.06 -0.35
CA ALA A 176 18.82 0.32 -1.29
C ALA A 176 18.52 0.71 -2.75
N LEU A 177 17.23 0.81 -3.12
CA LEU A 177 16.79 1.29 -4.43
C LEU A 177 17.29 2.71 -4.67
N ALA A 178 17.08 3.60 -3.72
CA ALA A 178 17.50 4.98 -3.86
C ALA A 178 19.03 5.10 -4.00
N TRP A 179 19.79 4.36 -3.21
CA TRP A 179 21.24 4.32 -3.31
C TRP A 179 21.68 3.86 -4.72
N LEU A 180 21.13 2.76 -5.23
CA LEU A 180 21.45 2.25 -6.56
C LEU A 180 21.14 3.28 -7.65
N VAL A 181 20.00 3.95 -7.56
CA VAL A 181 19.60 4.96 -8.54
C VAL A 181 20.53 6.18 -8.49
N LEU A 182 20.87 6.64 -7.28
CA LEU A 182 21.72 7.81 -7.08
C LEU A 182 23.18 7.60 -7.51
N LEU A 183 23.62 6.37 -7.75
CA LEU A 183 24.92 6.09 -8.37
C LEU A 183 24.99 6.52 -9.83
N ALA A 184 23.84 6.56 -10.55
CA ALA A 184 23.79 6.77 -12.00
C ALA A 184 22.84 7.90 -12.44
N ALA A 185 21.98 8.39 -11.54
CA ALA A 185 20.93 9.36 -11.88
C ALA A 185 20.77 10.44 -10.79
N PRO A 186 20.20 11.60 -11.14
CA PRO A 186 19.85 12.62 -10.15
C PRO A 186 18.73 12.14 -9.21
N LEU A 187 18.47 12.95 -8.17
CA LEU A 187 17.45 12.60 -7.14
C LEU A 187 16.04 12.35 -7.72
N SER A 188 15.67 13.06 -8.80
CA SER A 188 14.41 12.81 -9.52
C SER A 188 14.33 11.39 -10.11
N GLY A 189 15.46 10.75 -10.40
CA GLY A 189 15.51 9.36 -10.86
C GLY A 189 14.96 8.36 -9.85
N VAL A 190 14.98 8.69 -8.54
CA VAL A 190 14.37 7.84 -7.51
C VAL A 190 12.85 7.75 -7.70
N PHE A 191 12.21 8.86 -8.12
CA PHE A 191 10.78 8.86 -8.45
C PHE A 191 10.52 8.04 -9.72
N ALA A 192 11.38 8.14 -10.74
CA ALA A 192 11.28 7.31 -11.95
C ALA A 192 11.35 5.82 -11.61
N ALA A 193 12.31 5.42 -10.79
CA ALA A 193 12.46 4.03 -10.36
C ALA A 193 11.22 3.52 -9.61
N ALA A 194 10.67 4.32 -8.69
CA ALA A 194 9.42 3.99 -8.01
C ALA A 194 8.25 3.88 -9.00
N GLY A 195 8.16 4.79 -9.97
CA GLY A 195 7.17 4.76 -11.04
C GLY A 195 7.23 3.48 -11.87
N LEU A 196 8.43 3.01 -12.23
CA LEU A 196 8.64 1.75 -12.95
C LEU A 196 8.19 0.54 -12.12
N LEU A 197 8.51 0.51 -10.83
CA LEU A 197 8.05 -0.55 -9.92
C LEU A 197 6.53 -0.59 -9.82
N PHE A 198 5.87 0.57 -9.73
CA PHE A 198 4.41 0.65 -9.75
C PHE A 198 3.82 0.18 -11.08
N GLY A 199 4.46 0.50 -12.20
CA GLY A 199 4.09 -0.02 -13.53
C GLY A 199 4.14 -1.55 -13.58
N GLY A 200 5.19 -2.16 -13.03
CA GLY A 200 5.30 -3.61 -12.87
C GLY A 200 4.17 -4.19 -12.00
N CYS A 201 3.84 -3.53 -10.90
CA CYS A 201 2.72 -3.94 -10.05
C CYS A 201 1.35 -3.78 -10.74
N TRP A 202 1.17 -2.78 -11.58
CA TRP A 202 -0.04 -2.63 -12.40
C TRP A 202 -0.24 -3.82 -13.35
N VAL A 203 0.84 -4.27 -14.01
CA VAL A 203 0.82 -5.48 -14.86
C VAL A 203 0.48 -6.71 -14.02
N LEU A 204 1.15 -6.89 -12.87
CA LEU A 204 0.90 -7.99 -11.96
C LEU A 204 -0.55 -7.98 -11.43
N ALA A 205 -1.10 -6.81 -11.11
CA ALA A 205 -2.49 -6.65 -10.69
C ALA A 205 -3.51 -7.02 -11.79
N GLY A 206 -3.08 -7.04 -13.05
CA GLY A 206 -3.86 -7.57 -14.16
C GLY A 206 -4.18 -9.06 -14.03
N ARG A 207 -3.35 -9.83 -13.31
CA ARG A 207 -3.54 -11.27 -13.05
C ARG A 207 -4.48 -11.57 -11.89
N LEU A 208 -4.91 -10.56 -11.12
CA LEU A 208 -5.92 -10.73 -10.08
C LEU A 208 -7.26 -11.14 -10.70
N HIS A 209 -8.01 -11.99 -9.96
CA HIS A 209 -9.30 -12.46 -10.45
C HIS A 209 -10.29 -11.29 -10.67
N PRO A 210 -10.98 -11.20 -11.82
CA PRO A 210 -11.85 -10.06 -12.15
C PRO A 210 -12.97 -9.78 -11.14
N ARG A 211 -13.49 -10.82 -10.51
CA ARG A 211 -14.59 -10.75 -9.52
C ARG A 211 -14.09 -10.55 -8.08
N LEU A 212 -12.82 -10.25 -7.87
CA LEU A 212 -12.27 -10.04 -6.53
C LEU A 212 -12.96 -8.82 -5.88
N GLY A 213 -13.63 -9.05 -4.74
CA GLY A 213 -14.34 -8.00 -4.00
C GLY A 213 -15.65 -7.51 -4.59
N VAL A 214 -16.20 -8.19 -5.60
CA VAL A 214 -17.55 -7.90 -6.09
C VAL A 214 -18.56 -8.58 -5.17
N ALA A 215 -19.50 -7.81 -4.61
CA ALA A 215 -20.60 -8.36 -3.81
C ALA A 215 -21.42 -9.35 -4.65
N ARG A 216 -21.66 -10.54 -4.12
CA ARG A 216 -22.55 -11.50 -4.76
C ARG A 216 -23.99 -11.09 -4.45
N VAL A 217 -24.72 -10.63 -5.44
CA VAL A 217 -26.17 -10.50 -5.36
C VAL A 217 -26.75 -11.91 -5.50
N THR A 218 -27.35 -12.44 -4.43
CA THR A 218 -28.12 -13.68 -4.52
C THR A 218 -29.44 -13.40 -5.21
N ALA A 219 -30.00 -14.41 -5.90
CA ALA A 219 -31.26 -14.32 -6.66
C ALA A 219 -32.47 -13.86 -5.82
N ARG A 220 -32.33 -13.73 -4.50
CA ARG A 220 -33.35 -13.22 -3.57
C ARG A 220 -33.16 -11.76 -3.16
N GLY A 221 -32.28 -10.97 -3.81
CA GLY A 221 -32.08 -9.55 -3.48
C GLY A 221 -31.41 -9.26 -2.14
N ALA A 222 -31.02 -10.27 -1.37
CA ALA A 222 -30.27 -10.07 -0.13
C ALA A 222 -28.77 -10.04 -0.42
N VAL A 223 -28.09 -9.00 0.03
CA VAL A 223 -26.64 -8.89 0.00
C VAL A 223 -26.09 -9.80 1.10
N VAL A 224 -25.60 -10.98 0.75
CA VAL A 224 -24.88 -11.84 1.70
C VAL A 224 -23.42 -11.42 1.71
N VAL A 225 -23.05 -10.67 2.72
CA VAL A 225 -21.65 -10.49 3.12
C VAL A 225 -21.26 -11.81 3.80
N LYS A 226 -20.48 -12.63 3.15
CA LYS A 226 -19.91 -13.83 3.76
C LYS A 226 -18.77 -13.38 4.68
N GLU A 227 -19.03 -13.45 5.99
CA GLU A 227 -18.03 -13.36 7.05
C GLU A 227 -16.91 -14.38 6.90
#